data_d2ac2158e1e6c3298f57ca7070607cd7
#
_entry.id   d2ac2158e1e6c3298f57ca7070607cd7
#
_cell.length_a   1.000
_cell.length_b   1.000
_cell.length_c   1.000
_cell.angle_alpha   90.00
_cell.angle_beta   90.00
_cell.angle_gamma   90.00
#
_symmetry.space_group_name_H-M   'P 1'
#
loop_
_entity.id
_entity.type
_entity.pdbx_description
1 polymer ?
#
loop_
_entity_poly.entity_id
_entity_poly.type
_entity_poly.pdbx_seq_one_letter_code
_entity_poly.pdbx_strand_id
1 'polypeptide(L)'
;MFFSYYEKIGSEIKNISDEISFDIPNSWRYVKLSDVSEITMGSSPSGISINNNGVGIEFHQGKICFSDKVIAHSDKFTDNPVKLSKENSVLLCVRAPVGEVNITDRVLCIGRGLASIYSLANIKAEFLFYWMQNFKTILNTKATGSTFVAITADTVKDLIIPIPPLQEQERILYAINKTITIIGEIEKSLS
;
A
#
# COMPACT_ATOMS: atom_id res chain seq x y z
N MET A 1 26.40 -4.83 -17.94
CA MET A 1 25.82 -3.78 -18.80
C MET A 1 24.95 -2.93 -17.89
N PHE A 2 25.29 -1.66 -17.66
CA PHE A 2 24.47 -0.80 -16.82
C PHE A 2 23.35 -0.20 -17.69
N PHE A 3 22.12 -0.46 -17.35
CA PHE A 3 20.97 0.20 -17.99
C PHE A 3 20.77 1.58 -17.36
N SER A 4 20.50 2.58 -18.19
CA SER A 4 20.10 3.91 -17.72
C SER A 4 18.60 4.07 -17.93
N TYR A 5 17.91 4.46 -16.86
CA TYR A 5 16.46 4.65 -16.85
C TYR A 5 16.11 6.13 -16.93
N TYR A 6 15.14 6.46 -17.74
CA TYR A 6 14.71 7.82 -17.98
C TYR A 6 13.20 7.95 -17.83
N GLU A 7 12.77 8.94 -17.04
CA GLU A 7 11.39 9.39 -17.00
C GLU A 7 11.17 10.45 -18.08
N LYS A 8 10.08 10.35 -18.83
CA LYS A 8 9.67 11.34 -19.82
C LYS A 8 8.33 11.94 -19.43
N ILE A 9 8.30 13.23 -19.11
CA ILE A 9 7.10 14.01 -18.80
C ILE A 9 6.96 15.11 -19.86
N GLY A 10 6.03 14.92 -20.81
CA GLY A 10 5.89 15.82 -21.97
C GLY A 10 7.16 15.84 -22.83
N SER A 11 7.86 17.01 -22.88
CA SER A 11 9.13 17.17 -23.58
C SER A 11 10.36 16.99 -22.67
N GLU A 12 10.19 16.93 -21.37
CA GLU A 12 11.29 16.80 -20.41
C GLU A 12 11.68 15.33 -20.22
N ILE A 13 12.99 15.08 -20.20
CA ILE A 13 13.58 13.77 -19.95
C ILE A 13 14.50 13.89 -18.73
N LYS A 14 14.19 13.14 -17.66
CA LYS A 14 14.98 13.09 -16.44
C LYS A 14 15.62 11.70 -16.30
N ASN A 15 16.90 11.63 -15.97
CA ASN A 15 17.54 10.38 -15.58
C ASN A 15 17.08 10.01 -14.17
N ILE A 16 16.51 8.80 -14.00
CA ILE A 16 16.01 8.28 -12.73
C ILE A 16 16.77 7.02 -12.30
N SER A 17 17.92 6.73 -12.89
CA SER A 17 18.69 5.51 -12.60
C SER A 17 19.05 5.39 -11.12
N ASP A 18 19.32 6.50 -10.44
CA ASP A 18 19.65 6.54 -9.01
C ASP A 18 18.41 6.24 -8.10
N GLU A 19 17.21 6.37 -8.66
CA GLU A 19 15.95 6.09 -7.95
C GLU A 19 15.54 4.61 -8.09
N ILE A 20 16.23 3.84 -8.94
CA ILE A 20 15.93 2.46 -9.31
C ILE A 20 16.96 1.53 -8.69
N SER A 21 16.51 0.56 -7.90
CA SER A 21 17.39 -0.31 -7.12
C SER A 21 17.82 -1.59 -7.85
N PHE A 22 17.18 -1.93 -8.98
CA PHE A 22 17.48 -3.18 -9.72
C PHE A 22 16.93 -3.12 -11.15
N ASP A 23 17.50 -3.96 -12.03
CA ASP A 23 17.06 -4.11 -13.40
C ASP A 23 15.77 -4.92 -13.48
N ILE A 24 14.90 -4.58 -14.43
CA ILE A 24 13.66 -5.29 -14.71
C ILE A 24 13.67 -5.90 -16.12
N PRO A 25 12.90 -6.97 -16.37
CA PRO A 25 12.72 -7.52 -17.71
C PRO A 25 12.19 -6.48 -18.70
N ASN A 26 12.52 -6.60 -19.97
CA ASN A 26 12.09 -5.64 -21.01
C ASN A 26 10.56 -5.53 -21.15
N SER A 27 9.81 -6.53 -20.71
CA SER A 27 8.34 -6.53 -20.70
C SER A 27 7.73 -5.74 -19.55
N TRP A 28 8.52 -5.38 -18.53
CA TRP A 28 8.07 -4.61 -17.37
C TRP A 28 8.27 -3.10 -17.60
N ARG A 29 7.61 -2.29 -16.81
CA ARG A 29 7.77 -0.83 -16.82
C ARG A 29 7.87 -0.29 -15.40
N TYR A 30 8.80 0.63 -15.18
CA TYR A 30 8.78 1.48 -13.99
C TYR A 30 7.77 2.60 -14.18
N VAL A 31 6.93 2.81 -13.19
CA VAL A 31 5.91 3.87 -13.18
C VAL A 31 5.84 4.49 -11.79
N LYS A 32 5.39 5.74 -11.69
CA LYS A 32 5.03 6.32 -10.40
C LYS A 32 3.75 5.68 -9.88
N LEU A 33 3.67 5.49 -8.58
CA LEU A 33 2.48 4.93 -7.95
C LEU A 33 1.22 5.77 -8.24
N SER A 34 1.38 7.10 -8.31
CA SER A 34 0.30 8.03 -8.67
C SER A 34 -0.25 7.85 -10.08
N ASP A 35 0.53 7.32 -11.02
CA ASP A 35 0.11 7.17 -12.40
C ASP A 35 -0.81 5.95 -12.61
N VAL A 36 -0.75 5.02 -11.67
CA VAL A 36 -1.44 3.73 -11.75
C VAL A 36 -2.36 3.45 -10.56
N SER A 37 -2.51 4.42 -9.66
CA SER A 37 -3.38 4.27 -8.48
C SER A 37 -4.03 5.59 -8.07
N GLU A 38 -5.19 5.47 -7.44
CA GLU A 38 -5.82 6.56 -6.70
C GLU A 38 -5.38 6.49 -5.24
N ILE A 39 -4.75 7.56 -4.76
CA ILE A 39 -4.20 7.62 -3.40
C ILE A 39 -5.05 8.56 -2.55
N THR A 40 -5.64 8.03 -1.49
CA THR A 40 -6.44 8.79 -0.53
C THR A 40 -5.74 8.82 0.82
N MET A 41 -5.25 9.98 1.24
CA MET A 41 -4.75 10.17 2.61
C MET A 41 -5.91 10.23 3.59
N GLY A 42 -5.85 9.43 4.65
CA GLY A 42 -6.89 9.37 5.66
C GLY A 42 -7.00 10.64 6.49
N SER A 43 -8.20 10.87 7.00
CA SER A 43 -8.53 11.95 7.94
C SER A 43 -9.49 11.43 8.98
N SER A 44 -9.18 11.64 10.26
CA SER A 44 -10.02 11.14 11.33
C SER A 44 -11.33 11.94 11.43
N PRO A 45 -12.48 11.27 11.59
CA PRO A 45 -13.73 11.94 11.88
C PRO A 45 -13.69 12.62 13.26
N SER A 46 -14.69 13.43 13.56
CA SER A 46 -14.86 14.01 14.91
C SER A 46 -15.00 12.89 15.93
N GLY A 47 -14.39 13.05 17.10
CA GLY A 47 -14.51 12.08 18.19
C GLY A 47 -15.95 11.81 18.63
N ILE A 48 -16.85 12.79 18.48
CA ILE A 48 -18.26 12.67 18.82
C ILE A 48 -19.01 11.73 17.88
N SER A 49 -18.57 11.62 16.61
CA SER A 49 -19.17 10.71 15.61
C SER A 49 -18.61 9.30 15.65
N ILE A 50 -17.62 9.02 16.51
CA ILE A 50 -17.05 7.69 16.66
C ILE A 50 -17.82 6.93 17.74
N ASN A 51 -18.22 5.70 17.40
CA ASN A 51 -18.99 4.83 18.30
C ASN A 51 -18.50 3.38 18.24
N ASN A 52 -18.89 2.57 19.23
CA ASN A 52 -18.62 1.14 19.30
C ASN A 52 -19.91 0.30 19.15
N ASN A 53 -20.99 0.94 18.70
CA ASN A 53 -22.31 0.31 18.59
C ASN A 53 -22.62 -0.22 17.18
N GLY A 54 -21.63 -0.18 16.27
CA GLY A 54 -21.81 -0.62 14.90
C GLY A 54 -22.57 0.34 14.00
N VAL A 55 -22.75 1.60 14.41
CA VAL A 55 -23.52 2.59 13.63
C VAL A 55 -22.62 3.29 12.64
N GLY A 56 -22.97 3.18 11.35
CA GLY A 56 -22.24 3.81 10.25
C GLY A 56 -21.17 2.91 9.61
N ILE A 57 -20.06 3.51 9.19
CA ILE A 57 -18.96 2.83 8.50
C ILE A 57 -17.85 2.51 9.51
N GLU A 58 -17.26 1.34 9.36
CA GLU A 58 -16.12 0.87 10.14
C GLU A 58 -14.93 1.84 10.02
N PHE A 59 -14.37 2.26 11.15
CA PHE A 59 -13.30 3.25 11.23
C PHE A 59 -11.97 2.65 11.68
N HIS A 60 -10.92 2.91 10.90
CA HIS A 60 -9.56 2.50 11.17
C HIS A 60 -8.60 3.69 11.18
N GLN A 61 -7.86 3.88 12.26
CA GLN A 61 -6.94 5.01 12.39
C GLN A 61 -5.49 4.65 12.10
N GLY A 62 -5.12 3.38 12.24
CA GLY A 62 -3.77 2.85 12.07
C GLY A 62 -3.79 1.33 12.00
N LYS A 63 -2.66 0.68 12.30
CA LYS A 63 -2.44 -0.75 12.08
C LYS A 63 -3.07 -1.71 13.11
N ILE A 64 -3.81 -1.24 14.10
CA ILE A 64 -4.30 -2.09 15.21
C ILE A 64 -5.04 -3.35 14.70
N CYS A 65 -5.80 -3.20 13.63
CA CYS A 65 -6.54 -4.29 12.99
C CYS A 65 -5.81 -4.91 11.80
N PHE A 66 -4.54 -4.58 11.54
CA PHE A 66 -3.78 -5.25 10.49
C PHE A 66 -3.52 -6.70 10.87
N SER A 67 -3.70 -7.58 9.90
CA SER A 67 -3.40 -9.00 9.97
C SER A 67 -2.28 -9.34 8.98
N ASP A 68 -2.12 -10.61 8.66
CA ASP A 68 -1.11 -11.05 7.70
C ASP A 68 -1.30 -10.46 6.30
N LYS A 69 -2.56 -10.23 5.88
CA LYS A 69 -2.86 -9.74 4.54
C LYS A 69 -4.11 -8.86 4.47
N VAL A 70 -5.25 -9.32 4.97
CA VAL A 70 -6.53 -8.61 4.91
C VAL A 70 -6.86 -8.03 6.28
N ILE A 71 -7.24 -6.78 6.33
CA ILE A 71 -7.52 -6.08 7.59
C ILE A 71 -8.68 -6.75 8.35
N ALA A 72 -8.45 -7.03 9.64
CA ALA A 72 -9.49 -7.51 10.53
C ALA A 72 -10.52 -6.42 10.83
N HIS A 73 -11.65 -6.82 11.41
CA HIS A 73 -12.70 -5.87 11.80
C HIS A 73 -12.26 -4.98 12.97
N SER A 74 -12.70 -3.73 12.93
CA SER A 74 -12.58 -2.78 14.04
C SER A 74 -13.86 -2.79 14.88
N ASP A 75 -13.72 -2.50 16.16
CA ASP A 75 -14.84 -2.20 17.07
C ASP A 75 -15.31 -0.75 16.97
N LYS A 76 -14.66 0.07 16.13
CA LYS A 76 -14.98 1.49 15.96
C LYS A 76 -15.69 1.75 14.64
N PHE A 77 -16.75 2.55 14.72
CA PHE A 77 -17.57 2.96 13.60
C PHE A 77 -17.78 4.46 13.63
N THR A 78 -18.18 5.03 12.50
CA THR A 78 -18.56 6.45 12.41
C THR A 78 -19.75 6.63 11.46
N ASP A 79 -20.71 7.44 11.88
CA ASP A 79 -21.84 7.87 11.06
C ASP A 79 -21.52 9.12 10.22
N ASN A 80 -20.35 9.74 10.44
CA ASN A 80 -19.89 10.90 9.70
C ASN A 80 -18.46 10.68 9.15
N PRO A 81 -18.28 9.79 8.16
CA PRO A 81 -16.96 9.48 7.60
C PRO A 81 -16.39 10.66 6.82
N VAL A 82 -15.07 10.91 6.96
CA VAL A 82 -14.38 12.02 6.29
C VAL A 82 -13.64 11.54 5.05
N LYS A 83 -12.92 10.44 5.15
CA LYS A 83 -12.15 9.81 4.06
C LYS A 83 -12.44 8.32 4.02
N LEU A 84 -12.79 7.84 2.83
CA LEU A 84 -13.11 6.44 2.59
C LEU A 84 -12.03 5.76 1.76
N SER A 85 -11.75 4.50 2.08
CA SER A 85 -11.08 3.59 1.15
C SER A 85 -12.10 3.01 0.18
N LYS A 86 -11.63 2.54 -0.97
CA LYS A 86 -12.39 1.64 -1.83
C LYS A 86 -12.11 0.19 -1.41
N GLU A 87 -13.05 -0.70 -1.66
CA GLU A 87 -12.82 -2.14 -1.57
C GLU A 87 -11.63 -2.55 -2.44
N ASN A 88 -10.84 -3.53 -2.01
CA ASN A 88 -9.60 -3.98 -2.67
C ASN A 88 -8.50 -2.90 -2.77
N SER A 89 -8.51 -1.92 -1.87
CA SER A 89 -7.37 -1.00 -1.72
C SER A 89 -6.28 -1.60 -0.84
N VAL A 90 -5.03 -1.23 -1.13
CA VAL A 90 -3.92 -1.43 -0.18
C VAL A 90 -3.95 -0.28 0.81
N LEU A 91 -4.04 -0.59 2.10
CA LEU A 91 -3.92 0.35 3.20
C LEU A 91 -2.45 0.43 3.60
N LEU A 92 -1.92 1.65 3.70
CA LEU A 92 -0.54 1.93 4.07
C LEU A 92 -0.52 2.76 5.36
N CYS A 93 0.25 2.34 6.36
CA CYS A 93 0.54 3.16 7.52
C CYS A 93 1.49 4.30 7.13
N VAL A 94 0.99 5.53 7.24
CA VAL A 94 1.72 6.77 6.93
C VAL A 94 2.25 7.49 8.18
N ARG A 95 1.94 6.97 9.37
CA ARG A 95 2.48 7.36 10.67
C ARG A 95 3.06 6.14 11.37
N ALA A 96 3.92 6.39 12.36
CA ALA A 96 4.63 5.32 13.08
C ALA A 96 3.69 4.22 13.61
N PRO A 97 3.97 2.95 13.29
CA PRO A 97 5.07 2.46 12.47
C PRO A 97 4.78 2.61 10.97
N VAL A 98 5.60 3.42 10.30
CA VAL A 98 5.46 3.73 8.87
C VAL A 98 5.76 2.51 8.01
N GLY A 99 5.02 2.35 6.89
CA GLY A 99 5.29 1.34 5.87
C GLY A 99 4.63 -0.02 6.10
N GLU A 100 3.88 -0.21 7.18
CA GLU A 100 3.02 -1.40 7.33
C GLU A 100 1.85 -1.33 6.35
N VAL A 101 1.50 -2.46 5.77
CA VAL A 101 0.43 -2.55 4.75
C VAL A 101 -0.54 -3.68 5.02
N ASN A 102 -1.77 -3.48 4.57
CA ASN A 102 -2.83 -4.50 4.55
C ASN A 102 -3.74 -4.26 3.34
N ILE A 103 -4.58 -5.23 2.98
CA ILE A 103 -5.62 -5.05 1.97
C ILE A 103 -6.96 -4.89 2.68
N THR A 104 -7.83 -4.02 2.19
CA THR A 104 -9.22 -3.99 2.63
C THR A 104 -10.13 -4.67 1.60
N ASP A 105 -10.99 -5.56 2.07
CA ASP A 105 -12.01 -6.26 1.29
C ASP A 105 -13.38 -5.54 1.31
N ARG A 106 -13.42 -4.37 1.91
CA ARG A 106 -14.63 -3.55 2.09
C ARG A 106 -14.30 -2.07 2.15
N VAL A 107 -15.31 -1.22 2.03
CA VAL A 107 -15.17 0.23 2.21
C VAL A 107 -15.00 0.54 3.69
N LEU A 108 -13.97 1.32 4.03
CA LEU A 108 -13.62 1.73 5.39
C LEU A 108 -13.50 3.25 5.49
N CYS A 109 -13.83 3.81 6.63
CA CYS A 109 -13.38 5.15 7.00
C CYS A 109 -11.94 5.07 7.51
N ILE A 110 -11.02 5.82 6.88
CA ILE A 110 -9.60 5.79 7.20
C ILE A 110 -9.15 7.08 7.88
N GLY A 111 -8.50 6.92 9.03
CA GLY A 111 -7.97 8.00 9.85
C GLY A 111 -6.57 8.45 9.43
N ARG A 112 -6.05 9.49 10.08
CA ARG A 112 -4.79 10.19 9.76
C ARG A 112 -3.54 9.31 9.75
N GLY A 113 -3.60 8.11 10.30
CA GLY A 113 -2.49 7.15 10.30
C GLY A 113 -2.41 6.28 9.06
N LEU A 114 -3.42 6.32 8.19
CA LEU A 114 -3.55 5.47 7.01
C LEU A 114 -3.62 6.28 5.72
N ALA A 115 -3.11 5.70 4.64
CA ALA A 115 -3.46 6.02 3.27
C ALA A 115 -4.09 4.80 2.61
N SER A 116 -5.05 5.01 1.72
CA SER A 116 -5.63 4.00 0.84
C SER A 116 -5.07 4.17 -0.56
N ILE A 117 -4.59 3.09 -1.14
CA ILE A 117 -4.03 3.02 -2.48
C ILE A 117 -4.89 2.06 -3.28
N TYR A 118 -5.74 2.61 -4.14
CA TYR A 118 -6.63 1.84 -5.00
C TYR A 118 -6.01 1.71 -6.39
N SER A 119 -5.74 0.49 -6.82
CA SER A 119 -5.13 0.22 -8.13
C SER A 119 -6.05 0.62 -9.27
N LEU A 120 -5.48 1.30 -10.25
CA LEU A 120 -6.04 1.53 -11.58
C LEU A 120 -5.38 0.57 -12.58
N ALA A 121 -5.88 0.51 -13.82
CA ALA A 121 -5.17 -0.12 -14.94
C ALA A 121 -4.71 -1.59 -14.76
N ASN A 122 -5.60 -2.49 -14.35
CA ASN A 122 -5.32 -3.94 -14.29
C ASN A 122 -4.15 -4.37 -13.38
N ILE A 123 -3.78 -3.55 -12.39
CA ILE A 123 -2.83 -3.96 -11.37
C ILE A 123 -3.59 -4.65 -10.24
N LYS A 124 -3.23 -5.90 -9.94
CA LYS A 124 -3.86 -6.64 -8.86
C LYS A 124 -3.50 -6.03 -7.50
N ALA A 125 -4.50 -5.79 -6.66
CA ALA A 125 -4.29 -5.25 -5.29
C ALA A 125 -3.29 -6.11 -4.49
N GLU A 126 -3.36 -7.42 -4.65
CA GLU A 126 -2.44 -8.36 -4.02
C GLU A 126 -1.00 -8.20 -4.52
N PHE A 127 -0.79 -7.95 -5.82
CA PHE A 127 0.54 -7.66 -6.36
C PHE A 127 1.09 -6.37 -5.75
N LEU A 128 0.26 -5.32 -5.71
CA LEU A 128 0.63 -4.05 -5.09
C LEU A 128 0.93 -4.21 -3.59
N PHE A 129 0.16 -5.03 -2.87
CA PHE A 129 0.38 -5.34 -1.46
C PHE A 129 1.78 -5.93 -1.20
N TYR A 130 2.16 -6.98 -1.93
CA TYR A 130 3.49 -7.57 -1.78
C TYR A 130 4.60 -6.61 -2.20
N TRP A 131 4.36 -5.81 -3.23
CA TRP A 131 5.34 -4.83 -3.64
C TRP A 131 5.53 -3.72 -2.60
N MET A 132 4.44 -3.21 -2.04
CA MET A 132 4.50 -2.15 -1.03
C MET A 132 5.23 -2.55 0.26
N GLN A 133 5.29 -3.83 0.60
CA GLN A 133 6.08 -4.31 1.73
C GLN A 133 7.58 -4.00 1.58
N ASN A 134 8.09 -4.01 0.35
CA ASN A 134 9.50 -3.71 0.08
C ASN A 134 9.85 -2.23 0.33
N PHE A 135 8.88 -1.33 0.32
CA PHE A 135 9.11 0.09 0.57
C PHE A 135 9.20 0.45 2.06
N LYS A 136 8.92 -0.47 2.97
CA LYS A 136 8.91 -0.19 4.41
C LYS A 136 10.20 0.48 4.87
N THR A 137 11.36 -0.02 4.48
CA THR A 137 12.66 0.57 4.83
C THR A 137 12.82 1.95 4.20
N ILE A 138 12.53 2.11 2.91
CA ILE A 138 12.63 3.39 2.18
C ILE A 138 11.69 4.43 2.78
N LEU A 139 10.45 4.06 3.09
CA LEU A 139 9.47 4.96 3.69
C LEU A 139 9.88 5.41 5.08
N ASN A 140 10.49 4.53 5.88
CA ASN A 140 11.01 4.89 7.19
C ASN A 140 12.18 5.89 7.10
N THR A 141 13.06 5.79 6.10
CA THR A 141 14.15 6.77 5.90
C THR A 141 13.65 8.12 5.40
N LYS A 142 12.55 8.14 4.64
CA LYS A 142 11.91 9.38 4.15
C LYS A 142 10.94 10.01 5.15
N ALA A 143 10.60 9.30 6.22
CA ALA A 143 9.68 9.80 7.23
C ALA A 143 10.34 10.90 8.07
N THR A 144 9.61 11.97 8.31
CA THR A 144 10.10 13.17 9.02
C THR A 144 9.27 13.45 10.27
N GLY A 145 9.85 14.14 11.22
CA GLY A 145 9.23 14.56 12.45
C GLY A 145 9.95 14.03 13.70
N SER A 146 10.19 14.89 14.68
CA SER A 146 10.87 14.52 15.93
C SER A 146 9.91 13.86 16.94
N THR A 147 8.64 14.28 16.93
CA THR A 147 7.62 13.79 17.88
C THR A 147 6.61 12.86 17.20
N PHE A 148 6.31 13.12 15.93
CA PHE A 148 5.36 12.32 15.12
C PHE A 148 5.97 12.02 13.75
N VAL A 149 6.60 10.87 13.65
CA VAL A 149 7.17 10.37 12.41
C VAL A 149 6.03 10.09 11.41
N ALA A 150 6.05 10.77 10.27
CA ALA A 150 5.03 10.63 9.24
C ALA A 150 5.63 10.83 7.83
N ILE A 151 4.95 10.27 6.83
CA ILE A 151 5.22 10.50 5.41
C ILE A 151 4.10 11.31 4.78
N THR A 152 4.44 12.10 3.77
CA THR A 152 3.50 12.96 3.04
C THR A 152 2.81 12.21 1.89
N ALA A 153 1.74 12.80 1.37
CA ALA A 153 1.09 12.30 0.17
C ALA A 153 2.05 12.22 -1.03
N ASP A 154 2.90 13.24 -1.19
CA ASP A 154 3.85 13.29 -2.31
C ASP A 154 4.91 12.20 -2.19
N THR A 155 5.39 11.91 -0.97
CA THR A 155 6.28 10.76 -0.74
C THR A 155 5.66 9.44 -1.22
N VAL A 156 4.35 9.24 -0.99
CA VAL A 156 3.64 8.02 -1.43
C VAL A 156 3.43 8.03 -2.95
N LYS A 157 3.01 9.15 -3.51
CA LYS A 157 2.75 9.33 -4.94
C LYS A 157 3.98 9.09 -5.82
N ASP A 158 5.14 9.57 -5.35
CA ASP A 158 6.40 9.51 -6.09
C ASP A 158 7.14 8.17 -5.95
N LEU A 159 6.57 7.18 -5.26
CA LEU A 159 7.15 5.83 -5.24
C LEU A 159 7.18 5.25 -6.66
N ILE A 160 8.36 4.81 -7.07
CA ILE A 160 8.54 4.15 -8.37
C ILE A 160 8.37 2.65 -8.17
N ILE A 161 7.43 2.07 -8.91
CA ILE A 161 7.11 0.63 -8.83
C ILE A 161 7.26 -0.02 -10.21
N PRO A 162 7.80 -1.25 -10.28
CA PRO A 162 7.87 -2.01 -11.52
C PRO A 162 6.55 -2.74 -11.75
N ILE A 163 5.97 -2.56 -12.92
CA ILE A 163 4.71 -3.20 -13.30
C ILE A 163 4.97 -4.22 -14.41
N PRO A 164 4.75 -5.51 -14.13
CA PRO A 164 4.73 -6.57 -15.13
C PRO A 164 3.40 -6.59 -15.90
N PRO A 165 3.36 -7.24 -17.07
CA PRO A 165 2.11 -7.61 -17.73
C PRO A 165 1.20 -8.41 -16.79
N LEU A 166 -0.14 -8.31 -16.99
CA LEU A 166 -1.13 -8.93 -16.10
C LEU A 166 -0.89 -10.44 -15.88
N GLN A 167 -0.61 -11.17 -16.94
CA GLN A 167 -0.31 -12.62 -16.86
C GLN A 167 0.93 -12.90 -15.97
N GLU A 168 1.92 -12.03 -16.01
CA GLU A 168 3.11 -12.14 -15.18
C GLU A 168 2.80 -11.83 -13.71
N GLN A 169 1.95 -10.84 -13.42
CA GLN A 169 1.45 -10.59 -12.06
C GLN A 169 0.78 -11.85 -11.50
N GLU A 170 -0.07 -12.52 -12.30
CA GLU A 170 -0.76 -13.75 -11.90
C GLU A 170 0.22 -14.89 -11.59
N ARG A 171 1.24 -15.05 -12.44
CA ARG A 171 2.27 -16.06 -12.26
C ARG A 171 3.08 -15.82 -10.97
N ILE A 172 3.44 -14.56 -10.71
CA ILE A 172 4.16 -14.16 -9.49
C ILE A 172 3.30 -14.43 -8.26
N LEU A 173 2.04 -14.00 -8.27
CA LEU A 173 1.13 -14.21 -7.15
C LEU A 173 0.89 -15.69 -6.88
N TYR A 174 0.73 -16.50 -7.91
CA TYR A 174 0.62 -17.95 -7.77
C TYR A 174 1.86 -18.54 -7.08
N ALA A 175 3.06 -18.14 -7.51
CA ALA A 175 4.31 -18.62 -6.92
C ALA A 175 4.45 -18.20 -5.44
N ILE A 176 4.13 -16.95 -5.11
CA ILE A 176 4.16 -16.44 -3.73
C ILE A 176 3.18 -17.23 -2.85
N ASN A 177 1.93 -17.36 -3.28
CA ASN A 177 0.89 -18.04 -2.49
C ASN A 177 1.21 -19.51 -2.28
N LYS A 178 1.74 -20.20 -3.30
CA LYS A 178 2.21 -21.59 -3.18
C LYS A 178 3.36 -21.70 -2.16
N THR A 179 4.30 -20.79 -2.19
CA THR A 179 5.43 -20.78 -1.24
C THR A 179 4.96 -20.58 0.19
N ILE A 180 4.05 -19.62 0.42
CA ILE A 180 3.47 -19.36 1.75
C ILE A 180 2.73 -20.60 2.27
N THR A 181 1.96 -21.27 1.41
CA THR A 181 1.26 -22.51 1.78
C THR A 181 2.23 -23.60 2.23
N ILE A 182 3.31 -23.84 1.47
CA ILE A 182 4.32 -24.84 1.81
C ILE A 182 5.00 -24.50 3.15
N ILE A 183 5.36 -23.23 3.37
CA ILE A 183 5.94 -22.78 4.64
C ILE A 183 4.98 -23.09 5.80
N GLY A 184 3.70 -22.74 5.68
CA GLY A 184 2.70 -22.99 6.71
C GLY A 184 2.47 -24.51 6.99
N GLU A 185 2.61 -25.37 5.96
CA GLU A 185 2.56 -26.82 6.14
C GLU A 185 3.77 -27.34 6.91
N ILE A 186 4.98 -26.81 6.60
CA ILE A 186 6.19 -27.17 7.33
C ILE A 186 6.12 -26.73 8.79
N GLU A 187 5.70 -25.50 9.07
CA GLU A 187 5.53 -24.99 10.43
C GLU A 187 4.58 -25.88 11.27
N LYS A 188 3.44 -26.28 10.67
CA LYS A 188 2.49 -27.19 11.32
C LYS A 188 3.08 -28.59 11.57
N SER A 189 4.02 -29.04 10.75
CA SER A 189 4.64 -30.35 10.93
C SER A 189 5.73 -30.36 12.01
N LEU A 190 6.21 -29.18 12.41
CA LEU A 190 7.24 -29.00 13.42
C LEU A 190 6.69 -28.63 14.81
N SER A 191 5.40 -28.31 14.89
CA SER A 191 4.69 -27.99 16.14
C SER A 191 4.01 -29.23 16.73
#